data_c23dc78500a932f61df5f4e23d944d7f
#
_entry.id   c23dc78500a932f61df5f4e23d944d7f
#
_cell.length_a   1.000
_cell.length_b   1.000
_cell.length_c   1.000
_cell.angle_alpha   90.00
_cell.angle_beta   90.00
_cell.angle_gamma   90.00
#
_symmetry.space_group_name_H-M   'P 1'
#
loop_
_entity.id
_entity.type
_entity.pdbx_description
1 polymer ?
#
loop_
_entity_poly.entity_id
_entity_poly.type
_entity_poly.pdbx_seq_one_letter_code
_entity_poly.pdbx_strand_id
1 'polypeptide(L)'
;MKLEELALCTREEFEQELNKMCPDTKCKNPGDYDAVYAERVSIRRSVKRLRIEALLDGKLTVDQVVAQEHVDGNDEYLDLDGMNRGALKEALERLKAGDDRSDIIDDTLDAMELF
;
A
#
# COMPACT_ATOMS: atom_id res chain seq x y z
N MET A 1 10.35 -9.53 9.85
CA MET A 1 10.59 -9.01 8.48
C MET A 1 10.56 -7.49 8.53
N LYS A 2 11.48 -6.82 7.84
CA LYS A 2 11.51 -5.35 7.79
C LYS A 2 10.42 -4.81 6.86
N LEU A 3 10.00 -3.56 7.06
CA LEU A 3 8.96 -2.94 6.24
C LEU A 3 9.34 -2.90 4.74
N GLU A 4 10.62 -2.67 4.43
CA GLU A 4 11.12 -2.66 3.05
C GLU A 4 10.96 -4.04 2.38
N GLU A 5 11.15 -5.11 3.13
CA GLU A 5 10.94 -6.48 2.64
C GLU A 5 9.46 -6.74 2.42
N LEU A 6 8.60 -6.26 3.32
CA LEU A 6 7.14 -6.38 3.19
C LEU A 6 6.63 -5.67 1.94
N ALA A 7 7.23 -4.55 1.57
CA ALA A 7 6.85 -3.82 0.36
C ALA A 7 7.10 -4.63 -0.92
N LEU A 8 8.09 -5.53 -0.91
CA LEU A 8 8.45 -6.36 -2.06
C LEU A 8 7.76 -7.72 -2.06
N CYS A 9 7.07 -8.09 -0.98
CA CYS A 9 6.34 -9.36 -0.87
C CYS A 9 5.07 -9.36 -1.71
N THR A 10 4.54 -10.56 -1.97
CA THR A 10 3.21 -10.70 -2.52
C THR A 10 2.15 -10.24 -1.51
N ARG A 11 0.92 -10.01 -1.97
CA ARG A 11 -0.19 -9.63 -1.11
C ARG A 11 -0.41 -10.67 0.01
N GLU A 12 -0.38 -11.93 -0.34
CA GLU A 12 -0.61 -13.04 0.59
C GLU A 12 0.48 -13.09 1.66
N GLU A 13 1.74 -12.96 1.27
CA GLU A 13 2.87 -12.93 2.21
C GLU A 13 2.76 -11.72 3.15
N PHE A 14 2.39 -10.57 2.62
CA PHE A 14 2.20 -9.36 3.42
C PHE A 14 1.08 -9.54 4.45
N GLU A 15 -0.09 -10.08 4.05
CA GLU A 15 -1.20 -10.31 4.95
C GLU A 15 -0.83 -11.30 6.06
N GLN A 16 -0.09 -12.37 5.74
CA GLN A 16 0.40 -13.31 6.73
C GLN A 16 1.31 -12.64 7.77
N GLU A 17 2.26 -11.83 7.33
CA GLU A 17 3.16 -11.11 8.23
C GLU A 17 2.41 -10.06 9.06
N LEU A 18 1.45 -9.35 8.47
CA LEU A 18 0.62 -8.39 9.18
C LEU A 18 -0.18 -9.07 10.30
N ASN A 19 -0.74 -10.26 10.03
CA ASN A 19 -1.46 -11.03 11.04
C ASN A 19 -0.56 -11.52 12.18
N LYS A 20 0.72 -11.78 11.91
CA LYS A 20 1.69 -12.12 12.96
C LYS A 20 2.05 -10.90 13.81
N MET A 21 2.16 -9.73 13.19
CA MET A 21 2.53 -8.49 13.89
C MET A 21 1.38 -7.93 14.72
N CYS A 22 0.15 -8.05 14.20
CA CYS A 22 -1.07 -7.51 14.82
C CYS A 22 -2.16 -8.58 14.85
N PRO A 23 -2.02 -9.65 15.68
CA PRO A 23 -3.02 -10.70 15.74
C PRO A 23 -4.28 -10.24 16.46
N ASP A 24 -5.44 -10.76 16.06
CA ASP A 24 -6.73 -10.48 16.68
C ASP A 24 -6.76 -10.92 18.16
N THR A 25 -5.89 -11.85 18.54
CA THR A 25 -5.76 -12.32 19.93
C THR A 25 -5.34 -11.23 20.91
N LYS A 26 -4.81 -10.09 20.41
CA LYS A 26 -4.52 -8.93 21.25
C LYS A 26 -5.78 -8.17 21.67
N CYS A 27 -6.92 -8.42 21.03
CA CYS A 27 -8.18 -7.75 21.30
C CYS A 27 -8.92 -8.45 22.45
N LYS A 28 -8.71 -7.97 23.69
CA LYS A 28 -9.37 -8.48 24.88
C LYS A 28 -10.56 -7.65 25.30
N ASN A 29 -10.58 -6.37 24.92
CA ASN A 29 -11.62 -5.40 25.26
C ASN A 29 -12.03 -4.62 24.00
N PRO A 30 -13.22 -3.99 23.95
CA PRO A 30 -13.65 -3.21 22.81
C PRO A 30 -12.66 -2.09 22.40
N GLY A 31 -11.98 -1.46 23.36
CA GLY A 31 -10.99 -0.43 23.09
C GLY A 31 -9.73 -0.95 22.42
N ASP A 32 -9.37 -2.21 22.64
CA ASP A 32 -8.21 -2.85 22.02
C ASP A 32 -8.40 -3.02 20.51
N TYR A 33 -9.65 -3.19 20.07
CA TYR A 33 -9.99 -3.34 18.65
C TYR A 33 -9.58 -2.12 17.84
N ASP A 34 -9.88 -0.93 18.34
CA ASP A 34 -9.53 0.33 17.67
C ASP A 34 -8.01 0.52 17.62
N ALA A 35 -7.30 0.17 18.70
CA ALA A 35 -5.84 0.26 18.74
C ALA A 35 -5.18 -0.69 17.75
N VAL A 36 -5.63 -1.94 17.66
CA VAL A 36 -5.10 -2.93 16.72
C VAL A 36 -5.42 -2.51 15.29
N TYR A 37 -6.62 -2.03 15.03
CA TYR A 37 -7.01 -1.54 13.70
C TYR A 37 -6.13 -0.36 13.27
N ALA A 38 -5.92 0.62 14.16
CA ALA A 38 -5.06 1.77 13.86
C ALA A 38 -3.62 1.36 13.56
N GLU A 39 -3.08 0.39 14.31
CA GLU A 39 -1.74 -0.14 14.05
C GLU A 39 -1.65 -0.81 12.68
N ARG A 40 -2.64 -1.63 12.31
CA ARG A 40 -2.70 -2.28 11.00
C ARG A 40 -2.77 -1.26 9.87
N VAL A 41 -3.59 -0.24 10.01
CA VAL A 41 -3.70 0.85 9.02
C VAL A 41 -2.38 1.59 8.86
N SER A 42 -1.71 1.88 9.97
CA SER A 42 -0.40 2.56 9.96
C SER A 42 0.66 1.74 9.23
N ILE A 43 0.71 0.43 9.49
CA ILE A 43 1.65 -0.48 8.80
C ILE A 43 1.33 -0.54 7.30
N ARG A 44 0.07 -0.68 6.93
CA ARG A 44 -0.35 -0.73 5.52
C ARG A 44 0.04 0.56 4.78
N ARG A 45 -0.16 1.71 5.40
CA ARG A 45 0.21 3.01 4.82
C ARG A 45 1.72 3.11 4.61
N SER A 46 2.50 2.72 5.62
CA SER A 46 3.96 2.73 5.52
C SER A 46 4.48 1.82 4.41
N VAL A 47 3.90 0.62 4.29
CA VAL A 47 4.26 -0.33 3.23
C VAL A 47 3.84 0.20 1.85
N LYS A 48 2.67 0.80 1.74
CA LYS A 48 2.21 1.41 0.48
C LYS A 48 3.18 2.49 0.01
N ARG A 49 3.63 3.36 0.93
CA ARG A 49 4.64 4.39 0.62
C ARG A 49 5.93 3.75 0.09
N LEU A 50 6.40 2.70 0.73
CA LEU A 50 7.61 1.99 0.31
C LEU A 50 7.44 1.31 -1.06
N ARG A 51 6.25 0.83 -1.38
CA ARG A 51 5.94 0.28 -2.71
C ARG A 51 6.00 1.34 -3.79
N ILE A 52 5.48 2.54 -3.51
CA ILE A 52 5.59 3.67 -4.43
C ILE A 52 7.05 4.04 -4.64
N GLU A 53 7.84 4.13 -3.57
CA GLU A 53 9.28 4.39 -3.67
C GLU A 53 9.98 3.32 -4.51
N ALA A 54 9.66 2.04 -4.30
CA ALA A 54 10.24 0.94 -5.05
C ALA A 54 9.85 1.00 -6.54
N LEU A 55 8.65 1.45 -6.86
CA LEU A 55 8.23 1.70 -8.24
C LEU A 55 9.11 2.78 -8.89
N LEU A 56 9.32 3.90 -8.20
CA LEU A 56 10.16 4.98 -8.71
C LEU A 56 11.62 4.56 -8.87
N ASP A 57 12.08 3.64 -8.04
CA ASP A 57 13.45 3.10 -8.09
C ASP A 57 13.61 1.97 -9.13
N GLY A 58 12.52 1.55 -9.78
CA GLY A 58 12.55 0.46 -10.75
C GLY A 58 12.58 -0.94 -10.15
N LYS A 59 12.36 -1.08 -8.85
CA LYS A 59 12.34 -2.39 -8.16
C LYS A 59 11.01 -3.12 -8.31
N LEU A 60 9.92 -2.38 -8.52
CA LEU A 60 8.59 -2.90 -8.76
C LEU A 60 8.03 -2.29 -10.04
N THR A 61 7.17 -3.05 -10.73
CA THR A 61 6.40 -2.54 -11.86
C THR A 61 5.03 -2.06 -11.41
N VAL A 62 4.34 -1.28 -12.27
CA VAL A 62 2.97 -0.84 -12.01
C VAL A 62 2.07 -2.06 -11.73
N ASP A 63 2.16 -3.10 -12.56
CA ASP A 63 1.34 -4.31 -12.41
C ASP A 63 1.59 -5.02 -11.09
N GLN A 64 2.84 -5.08 -10.64
CA GLN A 64 3.19 -5.68 -9.35
C GLN A 64 2.56 -4.90 -8.19
N VAL A 65 2.65 -3.58 -8.20
CA VAL A 65 2.06 -2.75 -7.12
C VAL A 65 0.54 -2.85 -7.15
N VAL A 66 -0.09 -2.84 -8.31
CA VAL A 66 -1.54 -3.01 -8.43
C VAL A 66 -1.97 -4.35 -7.82
N ALA A 67 -1.25 -5.43 -8.13
CA ALA A 67 -1.54 -6.76 -7.57
C ALA A 67 -1.37 -6.80 -6.05
N GLN A 68 -0.33 -6.14 -5.52
CA GLN A 68 -0.07 -6.06 -4.08
C GLN A 68 -1.14 -5.27 -3.33
N GLU A 69 -1.72 -4.24 -3.96
CA GLU A 69 -2.73 -3.36 -3.36
C GLU A 69 -4.17 -3.80 -3.68
N HIS A 70 -4.35 -4.88 -4.44
CA HIS A 70 -5.67 -5.39 -4.77
C HIS A 70 -6.45 -5.78 -3.53
N VAL A 71 -7.75 -5.42 -3.49
CA VAL A 71 -8.67 -5.77 -2.40
C VAL A 71 -9.83 -6.56 -2.99
N ASP A 72 -10.03 -7.77 -2.51
CA ASP A 72 -11.09 -8.66 -2.98
C ASP A 72 -12.48 -8.06 -2.68
N GLY A 73 -13.38 -8.16 -3.64
CA GLY A 73 -14.77 -7.76 -3.47
C GLY A 73 -15.08 -6.28 -3.72
N ASN A 74 -14.08 -5.45 -4.01
CA ASN A 74 -14.28 -4.02 -4.25
C ASN A 74 -14.50 -3.65 -5.72
N ASP A 75 -14.53 -4.64 -6.62
CA ASP A 75 -14.63 -4.39 -8.07
C ASP A 75 -16.06 -4.13 -8.56
N GLU A 76 -17.07 -4.35 -7.73
CA GLU A 76 -18.48 -4.23 -8.15
C GLU A 76 -18.92 -2.79 -8.45
N TYR A 77 -18.36 -1.81 -7.74
CA TYR A 77 -18.80 -0.40 -7.81
C TYR A 77 -17.66 0.55 -8.18
N LEU A 78 -16.41 0.17 -7.92
CA LEU A 78 -15.24 1.00 -8.18
C LEU A 78 -14.14 0.13 -8.75
N ASP A 79 -13.55 0.55 -9.87
CA ASP A 79 -12.36 -0.08 -10.43
C ASP A 79 -11.13 0.46 -9.69
N LEU A 80 -10.90 -0.04 -8.48
CA LEU A 80 -9.77 0.38 -7.64
C LEU A 80 -8.43 0.04 -8.30
N ASP A 81 -8.33 -1.12 -8.94
CA ASP A 81 -7.12 -1.52 -9.62
C ASP A 81 -6.78 -0.55 -10.77
N GLY A 82 -7.81 -0.15 -11.53
CA GLY A 82 -7.64 0.85 -12.60
C GLY A 82 -7.25 2.21 -12.06
N MET A 83 -7.84 2.64 -10.95
CA MET A 83 -7.50 3.91 -10.29
C MET A 83 -6.06 3.89 -9.78
N ASN A 84 -5.65 2.82 -9.13
CA ASN A 84 -4.28 2.64 -8.65
C ASN A 84 -3.29 2.62 -9.83
N ARG A 85 -3.63 1.90 -10.89
CA ARG A 85 -2.80 1.85 -12.10
C ARG A 85 -2.60 3.24 -12.70
N GLY A 86 -3.66 4.03 -12.80
CA GLY A 86 -3.59 5.42 -13.28
C GLY A 86 -2.67 6.28 -12.43
N ALA A 87 -2.84 6.22 -11.10
CA ALA A 87 -2.01 6.98 -10.17
C ALA A 87 -0.52 6.60 -10.26
N LEU A 88 -0.23 5.31 -10.38
CA LEU A 88 1.14 4.80 -10.47
C LEU A 88 1.81 5.17 -11.81
N LYS A 89 1.07 5.11 -12.91
CA LYS A 89 1.57 5.56 -14.21
C LYS A 89 1.86 7.05 -14.21
N GLU A 90 0.97 7.86 -13.63
CA GLU A 90 1.18 9.31 -13.50
C GLU A 90 2.44 9.61 -12.67
N ALA A 91 2.66 8.85 -11.58
CA ALA A 91 3.86 8.99 -10.77
C ALA A 91 5.13 8.80 -11.59
N LEU A 92 5.18 7.78 -12.45
CA LEU A 92 6.32 7.54 -13.33
C LEU A 92 6.50 8.67 -14.37
N GLU A 93 5.42 9.19 -14.91
CA GLU A 93 5.47 10.31 -15.86
C GLU A 93 5.99 11.58 -15.18
N ARG A 94 5.53 11.85 -13.96
CA ARG A 94 6.01 13.00 -13.18
C ARG A 94 7.50 12.88 -12.86
N LEU A 95 7.96 11.67 -12.55
CA LEU A 95 9.39 11.44 -12.31
C LEU A 95 10.21 11.74 -13.55
N LYS A 96 9.75 11.32 -14.72
CA LYS A 96 10.41 11.64 -16.01
C LYS A 96 10.40 13.13 -16.31
N ALA A 97 9.35 13.84 -15.89
CA ALA A 97 9.23 15.29 -16.09
C ALA A 97 10.12 16.10 -15.14
N GLY A 98 10.75 15.44 -14.16
CA GLY A 98 11.65 16.10 -13.22
C GLY A 98 10.96 16.67 -11.98
N ASP A 99 9.72 16.29 -11.71
CA ASP A 99 9.01 16.70 -10.49
C ASP A 99 9.73 16.20 -9.24
N ASP A 100 9.54 16.90 -8.12
CA ASP A 100 10.14 16.50 -6.86
C ASP A 100 9.62 15.12 -6.41
N ARG A 101 10.55 14.22 -6.12
CA ARG A 101 10.25 12.83 -5.71
C ARG A 101 9.32 12.80 -4.48
N SER A 102 9.57 13.65 -3.49
CA SER A 102 8.75 13.69 -2.27
C SER A 102 7.30 14.07 -2.57
N ASP A 103 7.10 15.06 -3.45
CA ASP A 103 5.76 15.50 -3.88
C ASP A 103 5.05 14.38 -4.66
N ILE A 104 5.77 13.69 -5.54
CA ILE A 104 5.23 12.56 -6.31
C ILE A 104 4.72 11.48 -5.36
N ILE A 105 5.53 11.10 -4.38
CA ILE A 105 5.19 10.04 -3.41
C ILE A 105 3.97 10.45 -2.60
N ASP A 106 3.94 11.67 -2.06
CA ASP A 106 2.83 12.14 -1.24
C ASP A 106 1.52 12.20 -2.03
N ASP A 107 1.55 12.75 -3.24
CA ASP A 107 0.37 12.85 -4.10
C ASP A 107 -0.13 11.47 -4.55
N THR A 108 0.78 10.56 -4.87
CA THR A 108 0.43 9.20 -5.28
C THR A 108 -0.18 8.43 -4.12
N LEU A 109 0.40 8.57 -2.93
CA LEU A 109 -0.12 7.95 -1.72
C LEU A 109 -1.55 8.43 -1.43
N ASP A 110 -1.79 9.74 -1.51
CA ASP A 110 -3.13 10.32 -1.32
C ASP A 110 -4.12 9.79 -2.36
N ALA A 111 -3.71 9.69 -3.62
CA ALA A 111 -4.57 9.16 -4.69
C ALA A 111 -4.94 7.68 -4.50
N MET A 112 -4.10 6.90 -3.81
CA MET A 112 -4.31 5.48 -3.54
C MET A 112 -4.96 5.21 -2.18
N GLU A 113 -5.28 6.23 -1.41
CA GLU A 113 -5.81 6.11 -0.05
C GLU A 113 -7.33 6.19 0.05
N LEU A 114 -8.05 5.78 -0.98
CA LEU A 114 -9.51 5.77 -0.93
C LEU A 114 -10.07 4.71 0.05
N PHE A 115 -9.21 3.84 0.57
CA PHE A 115 -9.59 2.78 1.53
C PHE A 115 -8.47 2.47 2.50
#